data_65452a2aa560f615ee03f1aa3ef01952
#
_entry.id   65452a2aa560f615ee03f1aa3ef01952
#
_cell.length_a   1.000
_cell.length_b   1.000
_cell.length_c   1.000
_cell.angle_alpha   90.00
_cell.angle_beta   90.00
_cell.angle_gamma   90.00
#
_symmetry.space_group_name_H-M   'P 1'
#
loop_
_entity.id
_entity.type
_entity.pdbx_description
1 polymer ?
#
loop_
_entity_poly.entity_id
_entity_poly.type
_entity_poly.pdbx_seq_one_letter_code
_entity_poly.pdbx_strand_id
1 'polypeptide(L)'
;MTIYVCGSIATDHLMKFPGKFSEQLLGDHLDHISLSFLAEDLVVRRGGVGGNICYAMGELGGAPVLVGAVGSDFDDYRRWLEDHGVDCRGVRVSDKHQTARFTCTTDEVMAQLAFFYPGAMSEAREITLAGVSANDAELVLIGADDPEAMVAHTNECRELGIPFAADPSQQLARLDGESARTLIDGATYLFTNEYEWGLLREKTGLTEDRVREMVGTRITTLGAGGVEIIGRDGERIHVPVVPESAKVDPTGVGDGFRAGFLTAVSKGLGFERAAQLGSMVAVLVLETVSTQDWTWDHDSAIERIEGAYGADAAAEISKVF
;
A
#
# COMPACT_ATOMS: atom_id res chain seq x y z
N MET A 1 12.84 12.43 9.42
CA MET A 1 11.39 12.37 9.70
C MET A 1 11.00 10.94 9.99
N THR A 2 10.37 10.65 11.15
CA THR A 2 9.96 9.28 11.48
C THR A 2 8.53 9.06 11.02
N ILE A 3 8.34 8.16 10.04
CA ILE A 3 7.02 7.78 9.52
C ILE A 3 6.64 6.41 10.07
N TYR A 4 5.48 6.32 10.71
CA TYR A 4 4.86 5.06 11.09
C TYR A 4 3.89 4.63 9.99
N VAL A 5 3.94 3.37 9.61
CA VAL A 5 3.09 2.79 8.56
C VAL A 5 2.23 1.71 9.20
N CYS A 6 0.97 2.03 9.46
CA CYS A 6 -0.06 1.08 9.88
C CYS A 6 -0.64 0.42 8.62
N GLY A 7 -0.53 -0.90 8.52
CA GLY A 7 -1.02 -1.60 7.33
C GLY A 7 -0.80 -3.10 7.40
N SER A 8 -1.50 -3.82 6.54
CA SER A 8 -1.41 -5.28 6.46
C SER A 8 -0.01 -5.76 6.14
N ILE A 9 0.34 -6.89 6.73
CA ILE A 9 1.55 -7.67 6.45
C ILE A 9 1.07 -9.06 6.04
N ALA A 10 1.42 -9.51 4.84
CA ALA A 10 0.89 -10.75 4.29
C ALA A 10 1.91 -11.49 3.43
N THR A 11 1.61 -12.74 3.11
CA THR A 11 2.33 -13.50 2.08
C THR A 11 1.37 -13.94 1.00
N ASP A 12 1.84 -13.92 -0.26
CA ASP A 12 1.08 -14.36 -1.42
C ASP A 12 1.59 -15.75 -1.84
N HIS A 13 0.67 -16.72 -1.86
CA HIS A 13 0.92 -18.10 -2.25
C HIS A 13 0.29 -18.35 -3.61
N LEU A 14 1.09 -18.30 -4.66
CA LEU A 14 0.65 -18.37 -6.04
C LEU A 14 0.95 -19.75 -6.61
N MET A 15 -0.08 -20.43 -7.12
CA MET A 15 0.02 -21.78 -7.68
C MET A 15 -0.45 -21.80 -9.13
N LYS A 16 0.06 -22.76 -9.91
CA LYS A 16 -0.40 -23.06 -11.26
C LYS A 16 -1.05 -24.42 -11.31
N PHE A 17 -2.24 -24.47 -11.90
CA PHE A 17 -2.94 -25.71 -12.17
C PHE A 17 -2.80 -26.06 -13.67
N PRO A 18 -2.23 -27.25 -14.02
CA PRO A 18 -2.02 -27.67 -15.39
C PRO A 18 -3.31 -28.28 -15.97
N GLY A 19 -4.29 -27.47 -16.24
CA GLY A 19 -5.59 -27.86 -16.75
C GLY A 19 -6.56 -26.67 -16.65
N LYS A 20 -7.84 -26.93 -16.83
CA LYS A 20 -8.90 -25.92 -16.73
C LYS A 20 -9.85 -26.27 -15.60
N PHE A 21 -10.13 -25.30 -14.74
CA PHE A 21 -11.10 -25.47 -13.66
C PHE A 21 -12.50 -25.84 -14.21
N SER A 22 -12.88 -25.24 -15.35
CA SER A 22 -14.17 -25.51 -16.00
C SER A 22 -14.37 -26.97 -16.43
N GLU A 23 -13.30 -27.76 -16.61
CA GLU A 23 -13.38 -29.17 -16.96
C GLU A 23 -13.59 -30.07 -15.73
N GLN A 24 -13.28 -29.56 -14.53
CA GLN A 24 -13.41 -30.29 -13.27
C GLN A 24 -14.57 -29.83 -12.39
N LEU A 25 -15.02 -28.59 -12.57
CA LEU A 25 -16.18 -28.02 -11.87
C LEU A 25 -17.46 -28.35 -12.68
N LEU A 26 -18.09 -29.46 -12.34
CA LEU A 26 -19.36 -29.88 -12.99
C LEU A 26 -20.52 -29.11 -12.35
N GLY A 27 -21.19 -28.25 -13.14
CA GLY A 27 -22.26 -27.35 -12.67
C GLY A 27 -23.41 -28.04 -11.94
N ASP A 28 -23.74 -29.29 -12.30
CA ASP A 28 -24.84 -30.07 -11.72
C ASP A 28 -24.50 -30.69 -10.34
N HIS A 29 -23.24 -30.54 -9.86
CA HIS A 29 -22.76 -31.14 -8.61
C HIS A 29 -22.16 -30.12 -7.63
N LEU A 30 -22.48 -28.83 -7.78
CA LEU A 30 -21.94 -27.77 -6.94
C LEU A 30 -22.41 -27.82 -5.48
N ASP A 31 -23.53 -28.49 -5.19
CA ASP A 31 -24.07 -28.61 -3.83
C ASP A 31 -23.24 -29.50 -2.90
N HIS A 32 -22.37 -30.35 -3.47
CA HIS A 32 -21.50 -31.28 -2.72
C HIS A 32 -20.13 -31.39 -3.32
N ILE A 33 -19.41 -30.25 -3.42
CA ILE A 33 -18.07 -30.19 -4.01
C ILE A 33 -17.05 -30.82 -3.06
N SER A 34 -16.34 -31.84 -3.54
CA SER A 34 -15.11 -32.35 -2.93
C SER A 34 -14.07 -32.55 -4.04
N LEU A 35 -13.28 -31.50 -4.31
CA LEU A 35 -12.28 -31.49 -5.37
C LEU A 35 -10.90 -31.21 -4.78
N SER A 36 -9.91 -31.92 -5.33
CA SER A 36 -8.48 -31.67 -5.09
C SER A 36 -7.80 -31.35 -6.41
N PHE A 37 -7.12 -30.23 -6.46
CA PHE A 37 -6.32 -29.83 -7.61
C PHE A 37 -4.85 -30.10 -7.32
N LEU A 38 -4.16 -30.81 -8.23
CA LEU A 38 -2.72 -30.97 -8.17
C LEU A 38 -2.07 -29.78 -8.86
N ALA A 39 -1.44 -28.89 -8.07
CA ALA A 39 -0.67 -27.79 -8.61
C ALA A 39 0.76 -28.23 -8.95
N GLU A 40 1.32 -27.69 -10.03
CA GLU A 40 2.69 -28.00 -10.47
C GLU A 40 3.73 -27.07 -9.83
N ASP A 41 3.32 -25.87 -9.41
CA ASP A 41 4.22 -24.84 -8.95
C ASP A 41 3.62 -24.11 -7.75
N LEU A 42 4.51 -23.67 -6.83
CA LEU A 42 4.16 -22.82 -5.70
C LEU A 42 5.22 -21.73 -5.55
N VAL A 43 4.81 -20.50 -5.78
CA VAL A 43 5.63 -19.31 -5.52
C VAL A 43 5.09 -18.62 -4.29
N VAL A 44 5.94 -18.41 -3.29
CA VAL A 44 5.60 -17.62 -2.09
C VAL A 44 6.29 -16.28 -2.18
N ARG A 45 5.50 -15.19 -2.09
CA ARG A 45 5.99 -13.82 -2.15
C ARG A 45 5.65 -13.08 -0.88
N ARG A 46 6.47 -12.09 -0.56
CA ARG A 46 6.20 -11.11 0.49
C ARG A 46 5.20 -10.08 -0.04
N GLY A 47 4.32 -9.60 0.83
CA GLY A 47 3.25 -8.69 0.45
C GLY A 47 2.59 -8.03 1.65
N GLY A 48 1.42 -7.48 1.42
CA GLY A 48 0.68 -6.66 2.37
C GLY A 48 1.05 -5.18 2.23
N VAL A 49 0.04 -4.30 2.28
CA VAL A 49 0.19 -2.86 2.02
C VAL A 49 1.24 -2.21 2.91
N GLY A 50 1.22 -2.50 4.22
CA GLY A 50 2.20 -1.98 5.16
C GLY A 50 3.61 -2.48 4.88
N GLY A 51 3.76 -3.78 4.61
CA GLY A 51 5.05 -4.40 4.26
C GLY A 51 5.65 -3.81 2.97
N ASN A 52 4.83 -3.65 1.93
CA ASN A 52 5.26 -3.12 0.63
C ASN A 52 5.70 -1.65 0.73
N ILE A 53 4.91 -0.81 1.42
CA ILE A 53 5.23 0.61 1.60
C ILE A 53 6.51 0.76 2.43
N CYS A 54 6.65 0.02 3.53
CA CYS A 54 7.86 0.08 4.36
C CYS A 54 9.09 -0.38 3.61
N TYR A 55 9.02 -1.50 2.87
CA TYR A 55 10.11 -1.95 2.02
C TYR A 55 10.55 -0.86 1.03
N ALA A 56 9.60 -0.28 0.31
CA ALA A 56 9.90 0.76 -0.67
C ALA A 56 10.49 2.03 -0.03
N MET A 57 10.04 2.41 1.16
CA MET A 57 10.64 3.52 1.91
C MET A 57 12.08 3.20 2.34
N GLY A 58 12.34 1.96 2.76
CA GLY A 58 13.67 1.50 3.14
C GLY A 58 14.64 1.51 1.97
N GLU A 59 14.22 1.02 0.79
CA GLU A 59 14.99 1.10 -0.46
C GLU A 59 15.38 2.55 -0.83
N LEU A 60 14.55 3.52 -0.49
CA LEU A 60 14.82 4.95 -0.65
C LEU A 60 15.67 5.56 0.48
N GLY A 61 16.27 4.73 1.35
CA GLY A 61 17.11 5.17 2.47
C GLY A 61 16.32 5.77 3.63
N GLY A 62 15.01 5.50 3.73
CA GLY A 62 14.17 5.81 4.88
C GLY A 62 14.31 4.76 5.99
N ALA A 63 13.76 5.06 7.17
CA ALA A 63 13.66 4.14 8.30
C ALA A 63 12.22 4.15 8.85
N PRO A 64 11.24 3.64 8.08
CA PRO A 64 9.85 3.61 8.51
C PRO A 64 9.66 2.62 9.66
N VAL A 65 8.72 2.93 10.57
CA VAL A 65 8.28 1.99 11.60
C VAL A 65 7.03 1.26 11.09
N LEU A 66 7.12 -0.05 10.91
CA LEU A 66 6.00 -0.87 10.51
C LEU A 66 5.12 -1.20 11.70
N VAL A 67 3.81 -0.95 11.58
CA VAL A 67 2.79 -1.26 12.60
C VAL A 67 1.76 -2.19 11.97
N GLY A 68 1.61 -3.39 12.54
CA GLY A 68 0.67 -4.39 12.06
C GLY A 68 0.80 -5.68 12.86
N ALA A 69 -0.02 -6.68 12.55
CA ALA A 69 -0.01 -7.94 13.27
C ALA A 69 0.28 -9.13 12.34
N VAL A 70 1.11 -10.05 12.83
CA VAL A 70 1.61 -11.22 12.12
C VAL A 70 1.57 -12.46 13.00
N GLY A 71 1.74 -13.64 12.41
CA GLY A 71 1.91 -14.88 13.14
C GLY A 71 3.38 -15.21 13.44
N SER A 72 3.60 -16.35 14.09
CA SER A 72 4.94 -16.88 14.39
C SER A 72 5.75 -17.30 13.14
N ASP A 73 5.12 -17.28 11.96
CA ASP A 73 5.72 -17.56 10.66
C ASP A 73 6.34 -16.31 9.99
N PHE A 74 6.50 -15.21 10.72
CA PHE A 74 6.99 -13.94 10.19
C PHE A 74 8.52 -13.78 10.22
N ASP A 75 9.26 -14.60 10.88
CA ASP A 75 10.71 -14.39 11.17
C ASP A 75 11.57 -14.15 9.92
N ASP A 76 11.33 -14.87 8.82
CA ASP A 76 12.08 -14.70 7.57
C ASP A 76 11.70 -13.38 6.87
N TYR A 77 10.43 -12.99 6.94
CA TYR A 77 9.96 -11.74 6.38
C TYR A 77 10.42 -10.55 7.24
N ARG A 78 10.46 -10.68 8.58
CA ARG A 78 11.02 -9.67 9.48
C ARG A 78 12.47 -9.36 9.12
N ARG A 79 13.32 -10.40 9.01
CA ARG A 79 14.73 -10.23 8.64
C ARG A 79 14.87 -9.50 7.31
N TRP A 80 14.07 -9.89 6.32
CA TRP A 80 14.05 -9.21 5.03
C TRP A 80 13.75 -7.71 5.15
N LEU A 81 12.73 -7.33 5.90
CA LEU A 81 12.36 -5.94 6.11
C LEU A 81 13.43 -5.17 6.88
N GLU A 82 13.97 -5.76 7.94
CA GLU A 82 15.03 -5.16 8.75
C GLU A 82 16.34 -4.97 7.96
N ASP A 83 16.70 -5.92 7.11
CA ASP A 83 17.84 -5.81 6.18
C ASP A 83 17.68 -4.66 5.17
N HIS A 84 16.43 -4.24 4.90
CA HIS A 84 16.09 -3.11 4.04
C HIS A 84 15.70 -1.84 4.82
N GLY A 85 16.15 -1.71 6.07
CA GLY A 85 16.02 -0.49 6.86
C GLY A 85 14.68 -0.27 7.54
N VAL A 86 13.78 -1.24 7.53
CA VAL A 86 12.46 -1.13 8.20
C VAL A 86 12.59 -1.45 9.68
N ASP A 87 12.05 -0.58 10.54
CA ASP A 87 11.93 -0.85 11.97
C ASP A 87 10.64 -1.63 12.28
N CYS A 88 10.79 -2.90 12.65
CA CYS A 88 9.67 -3.79 12.96
C CYS A 88 9.23 -3.74 14.43
N ARG A 89 9.64 -2.72 15.24
CA ARG A 89 9.24 -2.60 16.67
C ARG A 89 7.73 -2.49 16.88
N GLY A 90 6.99 -1.98 15.89
CA GLY A 90 5.53 -1.84 15.94
C GLY A 90 4.77 -3.11 15.52
N VAL A 91 5.48 -4.20 15.18
CA VAL A 91 4.84 -5.43 14.72
C VAL A 91 4.51 -6.35 15.90
N ARG A 92 3.21 -6.61 16.07
CA ARG A 92 2.69 -7.59 17.03
C ARG A 92 2.77 -9.00 16.45
N VAL A 93 3.34 -9.94 17.20
CA VAL A 93 3.35 -11.36 16.84
C VAL A 93 2.25 -12.08 17.60
N SER A 94 1.31 -12.69 16.88
CA SER A 94 0.23 -13.51 17.43
C SER A 94 0.76 -14.86 17.86
N ASP A 95 0.28 -15.36 19.00
CA ASP A 95 0.48 -16.73 19.47
C ASP A 95 -0.66 -17.69 19.04
N LYS A 96 -1.68 -17.17 18.36
CA LYS A 96 -2.91 -17.90 17.98
C LYS A 96 -3.07 -18.08 16.49
N HIS A 97 -2.61 -17.10 15.70
CA HIS A 97 -2.87 -17.03 14.27
C HIS A 97 -1.58 -16.97 13.47
N GLN A 98 -1.61 -17.50 12.25
CA GLN A 98 -0.55 -17.31 11.27
C GLN A 98 -0.65 -15.92 10.63
N THR A 99 0.43 -15.47 9.98
CA THR A 99 0.43 -14.24 9.18
C THR A 99 -0.66 -14.30 8.10
N ALA A 100 -1.24 -13.15 7.76
CA ALA A 100 -2.23 -13.05 6.71
C ALA A 100 -1.69 -13.62 5.39
N ARG A 101 -2.57 -14.28 4.63
CA ARG A 101 -2.18 -15.00 3.43
C ARG A 101 -3.19 -14.85 2.31
N PHE A 102 -2.71 -14.44 1.15
CA PHE A 102 -3.43 -14.57 -0.10
C PHE A 102 -2.99 -15.86 -0.80
N THR A 103 -3.93 -16.72 -1.11
CA THR A 103 -3.67 -17.96 -1.85
C THR A 103 -4.44 -17.89 -3.15
N CYS A 104 -3.75 -18.03 -4.28
CA CYS A 104 -4.36 -17.99 -5.60
C CYS A 104 -3.82 -19.13 -6.47
N THR A 105 -4.72 -19.90 -7.05
CA THR A 105 -4.37 -20.89 -8.06
C THR A 105 -4.92 -20.43 -9.41
N THR A 106 -4.04 -20.35 -10.41
CA THR A 106 -4.38 -19.93 -11.78
C THR A 106 -4.29 -21.13 -12.71
N ASP A 107 -5.30 -21.32 -13.55
CA ASP A 107 -5.35 -22.39 -14.54
C ASP A 107 -4.74 -21.98 -15.90
N GLU A 108 -4.72 -22.92 -16.88
CA GLU A 108 -4.15 -22.69 -18.23
C GLU A 108 -4.84 -21.57 -19.03
N VAL A 109 -6.10 -21.25 -18.73
CA VAL A 109 -6.88 -20.19 -19.40
C VAL A 109 -6.97 -18.92 -18.55
N MET A 110 -6.10 -18.78 -17.53
CA MET A 110 -6.03 -17.64 -16.64
C MET A 110 -7.25 -17.45 -15.72
N ALA A 111 -8.09 -18.49 -15.56
CA ALA A 111 -9.11 -18.48 -14.52
C ALA A 111 -8.45 -18.67 -13.14
N GLN A 112 -8.99 -18.04 -12.11
CA GLN A 112 -8.39 -17.99 -10.79
C GLN A 112 -9.36 -18.46 -9.71
N LEU A 113 -8.84 -19.26 -8.77
CA LEU A 113 -9.45 -19.57 -7.50
C LEU A 113 -8.59 -18.93 -6.41
N ALA A 114 -9.14 -17.93 -5.73
CA ALA A 114 -8.40 -17.15 -4.75
C ALA A 114 -9.09 -17.14 -3.38
N PHE A 115 -8.27 -17.17 -2.33
CA PHE A 115 -8.69 -17.09 -0.93
C PHE A 115 -7.81 -16.12 -0.19
N PHE A 116 -8.40 -15.28 0.66
CA PHE A 116 -7.68 -14.46 1.60
C PHE A 116 -7.94 -14.92 3.02
N TYR A 117 -6.89 -15.32 3.70
CA TYR A 117 -6.89 -15.64 5.13
C TYR A 117 -6.35 -14.43 5.90
N PRO A 118 -7.18 -13.71 6.68
CA PRO A 118 -6.71 -12.53 7.40
C PRO A 118 -5.79 -12.89 8.59
N GLY A 119 -5.95 -14.04 9.19
CA GLY A 119 -5.10 -14.52 10.29
C GLY A 119 -4.89 -13.50 11.38
N ALA A 120 -3.62 -13.28 11.73
CA ALA A 120 -3.21 -12.34 12.78
C ALA A 120 -3.53 -10.87 12.44
N MET A 121 -3.81 -10.52 11.17
CA MET A 121 -4.18 -9.14 10.79
C MET A 121 -5.35 -8.60 11.63
N SER A 122 -6.28 -9.45 12.06
CA SER A 122 -7.38 -9.07 12.93
C SER A 122 -6.95 -8.61 14.33
N GLU A 123 -5.73 -8.93 14.77
CA GLU A 123 -5.16 -8.47 16.04
C GLU A 123 -4.50 -7.09 15.94
N ALA A 124 -4.42 -6.49 14.75
CA ALA A 124 -3.92 -5.12 14.59
C ALA A 124 -4.72 -4.10 15.41
N ARG A 125 -6.02 -4.38 15.66
CA ARG A 125 -6.88 -3.57 16.54
C ARG A 125 -6.48 -3.57 18.02
N GLU A 126 -5.61 -4.49 18.43
CA GLU A 126 -5.06 -4.55 19.79
C GLU A 126 -3.75 -3.74 19.93
N ILE A 127 -3.24 -3.22 18.82
CA ILE A 127 -2.05 -2.36 18.81
C ILE A 127 -2.52 -0.91 19.03
N THR A 128 -1.86 -0.20 19.95
CA THR A 128 -2.07 1.23 20.12
C THR A 128 -0.82 2.00 19.67
N LEU A 129 -1.00 3.16 19.09
CA LEU A 129 0.12 4.03 18.67
C LEU A 129 0.96 4.47 19.86
N ALA A 130 0.33 4.77 20.99
CA ALA A 130 1.02 5.05 22.24
C ALA A 130 1.84 3.84 22.72
N GLY A 131 1.31 2.61 22.57
CA GLY A 131 1.98 1.36 22.96
C GLY A 131 3.23 1.06 22.14
N VAL A 132 3.29 1.48 20.88
CA VAL A 132 4.46 1.35 20.01
C VAL A 132 5.35 2.61 19.99
N SER A 133 5.12 3.52 20.94
CA SER A 133 5.90 4.76 21.10
C SER A 133 5.83 5.71 19.90
N ALA A 134 4.68 5.77 19.23
CA ALA A 134 4.50 6.66 18.07
C ALA A 134 4.39 8.16 18.44
N ASN A 135 4.66 8.53 19.68
CA ASN A 135 4.68 9.94 20.12
C ASN A 135 5.76 10.77 19.40
N ASP A 136 6.77 10.13 18.83
CA ASP A 136 7.81 10.75 18.00
C ASP A 136 7.49 10.72 16.51
N ALA A 137 6.31 10.21 16.14
CA ALA A 137 5.88 10.15 14.75
C ALA A 137 5.63 11.56 14.19
N GLU A 138 6.28 11.89 13.11
CA GLU A 138 6.00 13.11 12.37
C GLU A 138 4.81 12.91 11.40
N LEU A 139 4.54 11.66 11.02
CA LEU A 139 3.39 11.24 10.26
C LEU A 139 3.07 9.76 10.53
N VAL A 140 1.79 9.44 10.62
CA VAL A 140 1.30 8.06 10.60
C VAL A 140 0.53 7.82 9.31
N LEU A 141 0.95 6.85 8.50
CA LEU A 141 0.14 6.38 7.38
C LEU A 141 -0.84 5.30 7.88
N ILE A 142 -2.12 5.52 7.70
CA ILE A 142 -3.19 4.56 7.96
C ILE A 142 -3.53 3.88 6.63
N GLY A 143 -2.81 2.81 6.31
CA GLY A 143 -3.01 1.99 5.12
C GLY A 143 -4.04 0.89 5.34
N ALA A 144 -4.32 0.13 4.27
CA ALA A 144 -5.29 -0.96 4.33
C ALA A 144 -4.86 -2.07 5.29
N ASP A 145 -5.68 -2.30 6.31
CA ASP A 145 -5.51 -3.29 7.36
C ASP A 145 -6.89 -3.77 7.85
N ASP A 146 -6.95 -4.35 9.04
CA ASP A 146 -8.21 -4.60 9.73
C ASP A 146 -9.03 -3.30 9.86
N PRO A 147 -10.30 -3.26 9.41
CA PRO A 147 -11.09 -2.04 9.42
C PRO A 147 -11.25 -1.38 10.80
N GLU A 148 -11.35 -2.18 11.88
CA GLU A 148 -11.45 -1.64 13.24
C GLU A 148 -10.11 -1.04 13.68
N ALA A 149 -8.98 -1.66 13.33
CA ALA A 149 -7.65 -1.10 13.58
C ALA A 149 -7.46 0.23 12.85
N MET A 150 -7.87 0.33 11.57
CA MET A 150 -7.77 1.57 10.80
C MET A 150 -8.52 2.72 11.49
N VAL A 151 -9.76 2.48 11.93
CA VAL A 151 -10.56 3.48 12.64
C VAL A 151 -9.94 3.83 14.01
N ALA A 152 -9.49 2.83 14.76
CA ALA A 152 -8.87 3.05 16.07
C ALA A 152 -7.59 3.89 15.97
N HIS A 153 -6.66 3.53 15.08
CA HIS A 153 -5.41 4.27 14.85
C HIS A 153 -5.67 5.70 14.35
N THR A 154 -6.69 5.90 13.49
CA THR A 154 -7.07 7.24 13.04
C THR A 154 -7.57 8.11 14.19
N ASN A 155 -8.41 7.56 15.08
CA ASN A 155 -8.88 8.28 16.26
C ASN A 155 -7.73 8.59 17.22
N GLU A 156 -6.84 7.63 17.45
CA GLU A 156 -5.66 7.81 18.30
C GLU A 156 -4.70 8.90 17.74
N CYS A 157 -4.50 8.97 16.42
CA CYS A 157 -3.75 10.08 15.80
C CYS A 157 -4.35 11.44 16.17
N ARG A 158 -5.69 11.59 16.12
CA ARG A 158 -6.37 12.83 16.49
C ARG A 158 -6.21 13.15 17.97
N GLU A 159 -6.39 12.15 18.85
CA GLU A 159 -6.27 12.29 20.30
C GLU A 159 -4.84 12.72 20.72
N LEU A 160 -3.84 12.15 20.05
CA LEU A 160 -2.43 12.45 20.29
C LEU A 160 -1.93 13.69 19.54
N GLY A 161 -2.74 14.25 18.62
CA GLY A 161 -2.33 15.37 17.77
C GLY A 161 -1.25 15.02 16.75
N ILE A 162 -1.14 13.76 16.34
CA ILE A 162 -0.17 13.28 15.36
C ILE A 162 -0.75 13.47 13.95
N PRO A 163 -0.02 14.12 13.02
CA PRO A 163 -0.42 14.18 11.63
C PRO A 163 -0.57 12.78 11.03
N PHE A 164 -1.60 12.55 10.22
CA PHE A 164 -1.79 11.25 9.58
C PHE A 164 -2.18 11.36 8.11
N ALA A 165 -1.81 10.34 7.35
CA ALA A 165 -2.24 10.10 5.99
C ALA A 165 -3.27 8.97 5.97
N ALA A 166 -4.44 9.21 5.38
CA ALA A 166 -5.47 8.20 5.18
C ALA A 166 -5.28 7.52 3.81
N ASP A 167 -5.13 6.21 3.82
CA ASP A 167 -5.05 5.36 2.63
C ASP A 167 -5.98 4.15 2.77
N PRO A 168 -7.30 4.34 2.65
CA PRO A 168 -8.27 3.27 2.85
C PRO A 168 -8.18 2.16 1.81
N SER A 169 -7.69 2.45 0.59
CA SER A 169 -7.41 1.48 -0.45
C SER A 169 -8.57 0.47 -0.65
N GLN A 170 -8.31 -0.82 -0.88
CA GLN A 170 -9.33 -1.86 -1.08
C GLN A 170 -10.29 -2.05 0.11
N GLN A 171 -9.94 -1.60 1.31
CA GLN A 171 -10.85 -1.70 2.46
C GLN A 171 -12.08 -0.81 2.34
N LEU A 172 -12.06 0.21 1.48
CA LEU A 172 -13.26 0.99 1.14
C LEU A 172 -14.43 0.12 0.71
N ALA A 173 -14.19 -1.02 0.05
CA ALA A 173 -15.27 -1.93 -0.34
C ALA A 173 -16.02 -2.51 0.87
N ARG A 174 -15.34 -2.68 2.01
CA ARG A 174 -15.86 -3.31 3.25
C ARG A 174 -16.32 -2.29 4.30
N LEU A 175 -15.78 -1.10 4.30
CA LEU A 175 -16.14 -0.02 5.22
C LEU A 175 -17.55 0.51 4.91
N ASP A 176 -18.28 0.89 5.95
CA ASP A 176 -19.48 1.71 5.79
C ASP A 176 -19.14 3.20 5.61
N GLY A 177 -20.15 4.02 5.31
CA GLY A 177 -19.95 5.44 5.04
C GLY A 177 -19.49 6.24 6.25
N GLU A 178 -19.85 5.83 7.47
CA GLU A 178 -19.43 6.49 8.72
C GLU A 178 -17.97 6.21 9.02
N SER A 179 -17.57 4.96 8.95
CA SER A 179 -16.17 4.54 9.10
C SER A 179 -15.27 5.19 8.03
N ALA A 180 -15.72 5.23 6.77
CA ALA A 180 -14.98 5.88 5.70
C ALA A 180 -14.81 7.39 5.94
N ARG A 181 -15.84 8.09 6.46
CA ARG A 181 -15.71 9.50 6.88
C ARG A 181 -14.73 9.66 8.03
N THR A 182 -14.81 8.77 9.03
CA THR A 182 -13.90 8.80 10.18
C THR A 182 -12.44 8.69 9.74
N LEU A 183 -12.13 7.83 8.77
CA LEU A 183 -10.76 7.65 8.28
C LEU A 183 -10.19 8.92 7.63
N ILE A 184 -11.00 9.70 6.93
CA ILE A 184 -10.49 10.86 6.19
C ILE A 184 -10.53 12.16 6.97
N ASP A 185 -11.38 12.26 8.00
CA ASP A 185 -11.60 13.51 8.73
C ASP A 185 -10.34 13.95 9.48
N GLY A 186 -9.81 15.12 9.13
CA GLY A 186 -8.57 15.67 9.68
C GLY A 186 -7.28 15.10 9.08
N ALA A 187 -7.34 14.21 8.09
CA ALA A 187 -6.16 13.68 7.43
C ALA A 187 -5.29 14.78 6.80
N THR A 188 -3.99 14.75 7.04
CA THR A 188 -3.03 15.62 6.36
C THR A 188 -2.97 15.30 4.87
N TYR A 189 -2.96 13.99 4.55
CA TYR A 189 -3.00 13.47 3.18
C TYR A 189 -4.11 12.44 3.05
N LEU A 190 -4.81 12.45 1.92
CA LEU A 190 -5.75 11.41 1.51
C LEU A 190 -5.26 10.79 0.20
N PHE A 191 -4.88 9.52 0.26
CA PHE A 191 -4.53 8.75 -0.93
C PHE A 191 -5.73 7.94 -1.43
N THR A 192 -5.94 7.94 -2.73
CA THR A 192 -6.92 7.10 -3.43
C THR A 192 -6.42 6.82 -4.85
N ASN A 193 -6.90 5.77 -5.48
CA ASN A 193 -6.94 5.72 -6.93
C ASN A 193 -8.28 6.31 -7.43
N GLU A 194 -8.45 6.38 -8.76
CA GLU A 194 -9.68 6.94 -9.38
C GLU A 194 -10.95 6.18 -8.96
N TYR A 195 -10.88 4.84 -8.92
CA TYR A 195 -12.00 4.00 -8.50
C TYR A 195 -12.32 4.19 -7.02
N GLU A 196 -11.32 4.17 -6.16
CA GLU A 196 -11.45 4.39 -4.71
C GLU A 196 -12.01 5.78 -4.40
N TRP A 197 -11.59 6.80 -5.16
CA TRP A 197 -12.14 8.14 -5.04
C TRP A 197 -13.64 8.18 -5.35
N GLY A 198 -14.09 7.52 -6.41
CA GLY A 198 -15.50 7.36 -6.74
C GLY A 198 -16.27 6.65 -5.63
N LEU A 199 -15.75 5.53 -5.17
CA LEU A 199 -16.36 4.69 -4.12
C LEU A 199 -16.44 5.42 -2.77
N LEU A 200 -15.39 6.16 -2.40
CA LEU A 200 -15.39 6.98 -1.17
C LEU A 200 -16.54 7.99 -1.17
N ARG A 201 -16.70 8.70 -2.28
CA ARG A 201 -17.76 9.70 -2.43
C ARG A 201 -19.16 9.07 -2.43
N GLU A 202 -19.32 7.94 -3.10
CA GLU A 202 -20.57 7.18 -3.11
C GLU A 202 -20.98 6.76 -1.70
N LYS A 203 -20.06 6.10 -0.97
CA LYS A 203 -20.33 5.59 0.38
C LYS A 203 -20.56 6.68 1.43
N THR A 204 -19.80 7.76 1.33
CA THR A 204 -19.91 8.86 2.31
C THR A 204 -20.99 9.87 1.96
N GLY A 205 -21.42 9.95 0.71
CA GLY A 205 -22.30 11.00 0.21
C GLY A 205 -21.66 12.40 0.20
N LEU A 206 -20.32 12.47 0.35
CA LEU A 206 -19.59 13.75 0.37
C LEU A 206 -19.32 14.25 -1.05
N THR A 207 -19.45 15.56 -1.24
CA THR A 207 -18.98 16.24 -2.44
C THR A 207 -17.46 16.42 -2.39
N GLU A 208 -16.82 16.68 -3.53
CA GLU A 208 -15.38 16.99 -3.58
C GLU A 208 -15.01 18.15 -2.65
N ASP A 209 -15.80 19.24 -2.67
CA ASP A 209 -15.57 20.39 -1.80
C ASP A 209 -15.63 20.02 -0.30
N ARG A 210 -16.57 19.17 0.09
CA ARG A 210 -16.67 18.73 1.49
C ARG A 210 -15.48 17.88 1.90
N VAL A 211 -14.99 16.97 1.03
CA VAL A 211 -13.78 16.22 1.30
C VAL A 211 -12.58 17.17 1.40
N ARG A 212 -12.46 18.14 0.51
CA ARG A 212 -11.38 19.15 0.54
C ARG A 212 -11.35 19.98 1.83
N GLU A 213 -12.52 20.25 2.41
CA GLU A 213 -12.61 20.93 3.72
C GLU A 213 -12.13 20.04 4.88
N MET A 214 -12.29 18.73 4.75
CA MET A 214 -11.94 17.72 5.79
C MET A 214 -10.47 17.34 5.77
N VAL A 215 -9.81 17.34 4.60
CA VAL A 215 -8.42 16.88 4.46
C VAL A 215 -7.47 18.03 4.10
N GLY A 216 -6.18 17.85 4.37
CA GLY A 216 -5.15 18.82 3.98
C GLY A 216 -4.89 18.79 2.47
N THR A 217 -4.52 17.63 1.93
CA THR A 217 -4.23 17.43 0.51
C THR A 217 -4.76 16.07 0.05
N ARG A 218 -5.49 16.06 -1.06
CA ARG A 218 -5.92 14.84 -1.74
C ARG A 218 -4.92 14.48 -2.84
N ILE A 219 -4.50 13.23 -2.87
CA ILE A 219 -3.62 12.65 -3.88
C ILE A 219 -4.37 11.49 -4.54
N THR A 220 -4.68 11.62 -5.84
CA THR A 220 -5.43 10.58 -6.58
C THR A 220 -4.61 10.09 -7.74
N THR A 221 -4.24 8.81 -7.73
CA THR A 221 -3.57 8.14 -8.85
C THR A 221 -4.59 7.77 -9.94
N LEU A 222 -4.23 8.03 -11.20
CA LEU A 222 -5.08 7.87 -12.38
C LEU A 222 -4.55 6.79 -13.34
N GLY A 223 -3.79 5.81 -12.81
CA GLY A 223 -3.12 4.80 -13.64
C GLY A 223 -2.18 5.45 -14.65
N ALA A 224 -2.33 5.11 -15.92
CA ALA A 224 -1.53 5.71 -17.01
C ALA A 224 -1.77 7.24 -17.18
N GLY A 225 -2.81 7.80 -16.58
CA GLY A 225 -3.09 9.24 -16.55
C GLY A 225 -2.22 10.01 -15.56
N GLY A 226 -1.40 9.36 -14.77
CA GLY A 226 -0.54 10.00 -13.77
C GLY A 226 -1.21 10.20 -12.42
N VAL A 227 -1.00 11.36 -11.81
CA VAL A 227 -1.56 11.68 -10.49
C VAL A 227 -2.08 13.10 -10.44
N GLU A 228 -3.22 13.28 -9.80
CA GLU A 228 -3.80 14.57 -9.46
C GLU A 228 -3.63 14.85 -7.97
N ILE A 229 -3.14 16.02 -7.63
CA ILE A 229 -3.00 16.50 -6.25
C ILE A 229 -3.86 17.76 -6.11
N ILE A 230 -4.69 17.80 -5.09
CA ILE A 230 -5.55 18.95 -4.80
C ILE A 230 -5.36 19.36 -3.36
N GLY A 231 -4.83 20.57 -3.15
CA GLY A 231 -4.69 21.20 -1.86
C GLY A 231 -6.02 21.68 -1.27
N ARG A 232 -6.04 21.94 0.03
CA ARG A 232 -7.20 22.49 0.73
C ARG A 232 -7.65 23.86 0.14
N ASP A 233 -6.72 24.66 -0.36
CA ASP A 233 -6.95 25.93 -1.03
C ASP A 233 -7.52 25.81 -2.45
N GLY A 234 -7.56 24.57 -2.97
CA GLY A 234 -8.03 24.25 -4.32
C GLY A 234 -6.94 24.31 -5.39
N GLU A 235 -5.68 24.55 -5.01
CA GLU A 235 -4.55 24.40 -5.93
C GLU A 235 -4.52 22.97 -6.50
N ARG A 236 -4.29 22.88 -7.82
CA ARG A 236 -4.26 21.60 -8.54
C ARG A 236 -2.90 21.40 -9.19
N ILE A 237 -2.29 20.26 -8.91
CA ILE A 237 -1.05 19.80 -9.56
C ILE A 237 -1.37 18.49 -10.27
N HIS A 238 -0.99 18.38 -11.52
CA HIS A 238 -1.04 17.13 -12.29
C HIS A 238 0.37 16.73 -12.69
N VAL A 239 0.74 15.49 -12.38
CA VAL A 239 2.05 14.92 -12.71
C VAL A 239 1.82 13.69 -13.59
N PRO A 240 2.37 13.64 -14.82
CA PRO A 240 2.30 12.47 -15.68
C PRO A 240 3.15 11.31 -15.11
N VAL A 241 2.93 10.09 -15.60
CA VAL A 241 3.72 8.92 -15.23
C VAL A 241 5.14 9.00 -15.79
N VAL A 242 6.11 8.38 -15.12
CA VAL A 242 7.36 7.98 -15.75
C VAL A 242 7.04 6.88 -16.77
N PRO A 243 7.54 6.95 -18.01
CA PRO A 243 7.33 5.90 -18.99
C PRO A 243 7.89 4.55 -18.51
N GLU A 244 7.06 3.53 -18.53
CA GLU A 244 7.47 2.16 -18.23
C GLU A 244 8.19 1.52 -19.43
N SER A 245 9.20 0.68 -19.16
CA SER A 245 9.85 -0.18 -20.16
C SER A 245 9.12 -1.51 -20.35
N ALA A 246 8.39 -1.96 -19.33
CA ALA A 246 7.58 -3.17 -19.36
C ALA A 246 6.39 -3.05 -18.38
N LYS A 247 5.31 -3.79 -18.68
CA LYS A 247 4.20 -4.02 -17.73
C LYS A 247 4.22 -5.49 -17.32
N VAL A 248 4.77 -5.75 -16.13
CA VAL A 248 4.96 -7.12 -15.63
C VAL A 248 3.88 -7.49 -14.63
N ASP A 249 3.73 -6.73 -13.54
CA ASP A 249 2.74 -6.99 -12.49
C ASP A 249 2.25 -5.65 -11.90
N PRO A 250 0.95 -5.34 -11.94
CA PRO A 250 0.42 -4.10 -11.38
C PRO A 250 0.27 -4.14 -9.85
N THR A 251 0.51 -5.29 -9.21
CA THR A 251 0.37 -5.44 -7.76
C THR A 251 1.39 -4.57 -7.03
N GLY A 252 0.93 -3.81 -6.03
CA GLY A 252 1.80 -2.96 -5.21
C GLY A 252 2.29 -1.66 -5.87
N VAL A 253 1.92 -1.38 -7.12
CA VAL A 253 2.26 -0.12 -7.82
C VAL A 253 1.77 1.10 -7.02
N GLY A 254 0.57 1.01 -6.45
CA GLY A 254 0.03 2.04 -5.55
C GLY A 254 0.83 2.19 -4.26
N ASP A 255 1.31 1.08 -3.68
CA ASP A 255 2.15 1.08 -2.47
C ASP A 255 3.50 1.75 -2.75
N GLY A 256 4.12 1.43 -3.89
CA GLY A 256 5.35 2.08 -4.35
C GLY A 256 5.19 3.59 -4.54
N PHE A 257 4.08 4.02 -5.16
CA PHE A 257 3.78 5.45 -5.30
C PHE A 257 3.69 6.15 -3.94
N ARG A 258 2.95 5.59 -2.97
CA ARG A 258 2.80 6.15 -1.63
C ARG A 258 4.13 6.25 -0.90
N ALA A 259 4.94 5.21 -0.99
CA ALA A 259 6.27 5.18 -0.39
C ALA A 259 7.19 6.28 -0.96
N GLY A 260 7.28 6.39 -2.28
CA GLY A 260 8.07 7.43 -2.95
C GLY A 260 7.59 8.83 -2.60
N PHE A 261 6.27 9.07 -2.68
CA PHE A 261 5.65 10.36 -2.34
C PHE A 261 5.95 10.78 -0.89
N LEU A 262 5.65 9.91 0.07
CA LEU A 262 5.84 10.22 1.49
C LEU A 262 7.31 10.35 1.88
N THR A 263 8.20 9.55 1.28
CA THR A 263 9.65 9.70 1.49
C THR A 263 10.15 11.04 0.97
N ALA A 264 9.70 11.47 -0.22
CA ALA A 264 10.07 12.78 -0.77
C ALA A 264 9.58 13.94 0.10
N VAL A 265 8.32 13.90 0.54
CA VAL A 265 7.77 14.90 1.46
C VAL A 265 8.55 14.92 2.77
N SER A 266 8.90 13.76 3.32
CA SER A 266 9.69 13.66 4.56
C SER A 266 11.07 14.28 4.45
N LYS A 267 11.62 14.32 3.24
CA LYS A 267 12.92 14.97 2.93
C LYS A 267 12.76 16.44 2.51
N GLY A 268 11.54 17.01 2.61
CA GLY A 268 11.26 18.42 2.36
C GLY A 268 11.01 18.81 0.91
N LEU A 269 10.82 17.84 0.01
CA LEU A 269 10.44 18.13 -1.37
C LEU A 269 8.97 18.56 -1.47
N GLY A 270 8.69 19.47 -2.40
CA GLY A 270 7.32 19.89 -2.72
C GLY A 270 6.50 18.79 -3.38
N PHE A 271 5.19 18.96 -3.40
CA PHE A 271 4.24 17.91 -3.84
C PHE A 271 4.45 17.46 -5.29
N GLU A 272 4.85 18.35 -6.19
CA GLU A 272 5.15 17.98 -7.57
C GLU A 272 6.33 17.00 -7.63
N ARG A 273 7.46 17.31 -6.95
CA ARG A 273 8.63 16.45 -6.88
C ARG A 273 8.33 15.15 -6.13
N ALA A 274 7.51 15.23 -5.09
CA ALA A 274 7.06 14.04 -4.37
C ALA A 274 6.26 13.09 -5.27
N ALA A 275 5.36 13.61 -6.09
CA ALA A 275 4.61 12.81 -7.05
C ALA A 275 5.48 12.25 -8.18
N GLN A 276 6.50 12.99 -8.63
CA GLN A 276 7.45 12.54 -9.62
C GLN A 276 8.29 11.36 -9.10
N LEU A 277 8.79 11.44 -7.86
CA LEU A 277 9.46 10.31 -7.22
C LEU A 277 8.50 9.14 -6.98
N GLY A 278 7.28 9.40 -6.49
CA GLY A 278 6.26 8.37 -6.33
C GLY A 278 5.97 7.64 -7.63
N SER A 279 5.86 8.36 -8.75
CA SER A 279 5.67 7.77 -10.08
C SER A 279 6.88 6.93 -10.53
N MET A 280 8.11 7.34 -10.19
CA MET A 280 9.31 6.56 -10.49
C MET A 280 9.32 5.23 -9.72
N VAL A 281 9.04 5.27 -8.42
CA VAL A 281 8.96 4.04 -7.60
C VAL A 281 7.83 3.13 -8.08
N ALA A 282 6.67 3.70 -8.40
CA ALA A 282 5.53 2.94 -8.96
C ALA A 282 5.90 2.18 -10.24
N VAL A 283 6.71 2.80 -11.11
CA VAL A 283 7.18 2.16 -12.34
C VAL A 283 8.18 1.04 -12.05
N LEU A 284 9.09 1.19 -11.09
CA LEU A 284 10.01 0.12 -10.68
C LEU A 284 9.24 -1.11 -10.20
N VAL A 285 8.18 -0.90 -9.40
CA VAL A 285 7.29 -2.00 -8.97
C VAL A 285 6.58 -2.64 -10.15
N LEU A 286 6.01 -1.83 -11.06
CA LEU A 286 5.27 -2.32 -12.25
C LEU A 286 6.13 -3.21 -13.17
N GLU A 287 7.44 -2.94 -13.23
CA GLU A 287 8.41 -3.64 -14.09
C GLU A 287 8.95 -4.94 -13.46
N THR A 288 8.52 -5.28 -12.25
CA THR A 288 8.92 -6.51 -11.55
C THR A 288 7.75 -7.45 -11.29
N VAL A 289 8.05 -8.72 -11.03
CA VAL A 289 7.03 -9.75 -10.80
C VAL A 289 6.49 -9.73 -9.38
N SER A 290 7.19 -9.12 -8.45
CA SER A 290 6.86 -9.05 -7.03
C SER A 290 6.93 -7.61 -6.53
N THR A 291 6.16 -7.31 -5.50
CA THR A 291 6.10 -5.98 -4.90
C THR A 291 7.41 -5.56 -4.22
N GLN A 292 8.32 -6.49 -3.92
CA GLN A 292 9.55 -6.28 -3.16
C GLN A 292 10.80 -6.90 -3.80
N ASP A 293 10.79 -7.18 -5.11
CA ASP A 293 11.95 -7.73 -5.85
C ASP A 293 12.65 -6.69 -6.74
N TRP A 294 12.34 -5.41 -6.56
CA TRP A 294 13.01 -4.28 -7.19
C TRP A 294 13.99 -3.61 -6.22
N THR A 295 14.94 -2.86 -6.74
CA THR A 295 15.90 -2.09 -5.94
C THR A 295 16.01 -0.67 -6.47
N TRP A 296 16.41 0.28 -5.60
CA TRP A 296 16.68 1.64 -5.99
C TRP A 296 18.09 1.78 -6.54
N ASP A 297 18.23 1.81 -7.86
CA ASP A 297 19.45 2.24 -8.52
C ASP A 297 19.37 3.75 -8.78
N HIS A 298 20.18 4.53 -8.05
CA HIS A 298 20.11 5.98 -8.05
C HIS A 298 20.32 6.57 -9.44
N ASP A 299 21.38 6.17 -10.13
CA ASP A 299 21.76 6.79 -11.40
C ASP A 299 20.73 6.50 -12.49
N SER A 300 20.27 5.26 -12.58
CA SER A 300 19.23 4.85 -13.51
C SER A 300 17.88 5.53 -13.22
N ALA A 301 17.50 5.65 -11.94
CA ALA A 301 16.26 6.29 -11.56
C ALA A 301 16.28 7.80 -11.86
N ILE A 302 17.40 8.48 -11.59
CA ILE A 302 17.55 9.91 -11.88
C ILE A 302 17.57 10.17 -13.39
N GLU A 303 18.22 9.34 -14.20
CA GLU A 303 18.16 9.43 -15.66
C GLU A 303 16.73 9.32 -16.19
N ARG A 304 15.93 8.38 -15.66
CA ARG A 304 14.52 8.22 -16.04
C ARG A 304 13.66 9.40 -15.59
N ILE A 305 13.90 9.94 -14.40
CA ILE A 305 13.24 11.15 -13.89
C ILE A 305 13.58 12.35 -14.79
N GLU A 306 14.84 12.51 -15.18
CA GLU A 306 15.27 13.57 -16.11
C GLU A 306 14.56 13.44 -17.46
N GLY A 307 14.51 12.24 -18.01
CA GLY A 307 13.82 11.96 -19.28
C GLY A 307 12.32 12.24 -19.23
N ALA A 308 11.67 12.04 -18.08
CA ALA A 308 10.23 12.25 -17.91
C ALA A 308 9.85 13.69 -17.52
N TYR A 309 10.67 14.36 -16.69
CA TYR A 309 10.31 15.62 -16.01
C TYR A 309 11.34 16.74 -16.17
N GLY A 310 12.47 16.47 -16.81
CA GLY A 310 13.52 17.45 -17.07
C GLY A 310 14.59 17.54 -15.99
N ALA A 311 15.67 18.24 -16.33
CA ALA A 311 16.89 18.31 -15.52
C ALA A 311 16.70 18.95 -14.14
N ASP A 312 15.79 19.92 -13.99
CA ASP A 312 15.53 20.57 -12.70
C ASP A 312 14.91 19.58 -11.70
N ALA A 313 13.97 18.76 -12.17
CA ALA A 313 13.34 17.73 -11.35
C ALA A 313 14.37 16.67 -10.90
N ALA A 314 15.17 16.18 -11.83
CA ALA A 314 16.25 15.23 -11.56
C ALA A 314 17.25 15.80 -10.54
N ALA A 315 17.70 17.04 -10.72
CA ALA A 315 18.66 17.68 -9.84
C ALA A 315 18.12 17.94 -8.43
N GLU A 316 16.84 18.31 -8.28
CA GLU A 316 16.22 18.53 -6.98
C GLU A 316 16.02 17.20 -6.22
N ILE A 317 15.55 16.15 -6.90
CA ILE A 317 15.34 14.83 -6.31
C ILE A 317 16.68 14.20 -5.94
N SER A 318 17.66 14.20 -6.85
CA SER A 318 19.00 13.62 -6.61
C SER A 318 19.75 14.25 -5.41
N LYS A 319 19.44 15.48 -5.02
CA LYS A 319 20.08 16.13 -3.85
C LYS A 319 19.70 15.51 -2.52
N VAL A 320 18.58 14.81 -2.45
CA VAL A 320 18.01 14.28 -1.21
C VAL A 320 18.01 12.75 -1.14
N PHE A 321 18.37 12.11 -2.25
CA PHE A 321 18.53 10.66 -2.40
C PHE A 321 19.91 10.31 -2.95
#